data_df05153d7eb99643fa6f172490e2a856
#
_entry.id   df05153d7eb99643fa6f172490e2a856
#
_cell.length_a   1.000
_cell.length_b   1.000
_cell.length_c   1.000
_cell.angle_alpha   90.00
_cell.angle_beta   90.00
_cell.angle_gamma   90.00
#
_symmetry.space_group_name_H-M   'P 1'
#
loop_
_entity.id
_entity.type
_entity.pdbx_description
1 polymer ?
#
loop_
_entity_poly.entity_id
_entity_poly.type
_entity_poly.pdbx_seq_one_letter_code
_entity_poly.pdbx_strand_id
1 'polypeptide(L)'
;PINLSYLDTSKPLQQFSVTLGQCVDKDQATTPNLIVRTSNYGDAVTAGTAFTLSLGLYATDGNEALNDVIVSLTLPENISLGDGSLSNYVGSMAAKSMQNITFSVLPAAGFTGTVADITVNMTGTGAISGKAVSSTTAISVPISQPDRFEVGQLQLSSESIMVGETGSVTLSYVNKGKNAIGNLEARLTGTNLGGENYQYLGNLNAGTEGSVDFDITPDAAGNISGVITLNYEDASGNPRTISKDFTATAEEMNYDDFMPDPDSNMDEPQQTGMPVWGWVLIVVCVGVVVAVIVVVVLRKRKKAKALAALDEDSDEDI
;
A
#
# COMPACT_ATOMS: atom_id res chain seq x y z
N PRO A 1 57.47 -36.48 5.41
CA PRO A 1 58.63 -36.22 4.55
C PRO A 1 59.47 -37.49 4.41
N ILE A 2 59.89 -37.80 3.19
CA ILE A 2 60.83 -38.88 2.92
C ILE A 2 62.20 -38.23 2.76
N ASN A 3 63.14 -38.64 3.58
CA ASN A 3 64.52 -38.19 3.49
C ASN A 3 65.27 -39.19 2.63
N LEU A 4 65.85 -38.71 1.54
CA LEU A 4 66.69 -39.48 0.64
C LEU A 4 68.12 -39.01 0.84
N SER A 5 69.02 -39.96 1.04
CA SER A 5 70.46 -39.67 1.09
C SER A 5 71.19 -40.59 0.09
N TYR A 6 72.10 -40.03 -0.60
CA TYR A 6 73.02 -40.84 -1.44
C TYR A 6 74.46 -40.48 -1.11
N LEU A 7 75.30 -41.43 -1.21
CA LEU A 7 76.75 -41.29 -0.98
C LEU A 7 77.49 -41.22 -2.33
N ASP A 8 78.02 -40.06 -2.64
CA ASP A 8 79.04 -39.90 -3.70
C ASP A 8 80.37 -39.78 -3.01
N THR A 9 81.24 -40.76 -3.23
CA THR A 9 82.54 -40.84 -2.55
C THR A 9 83.47 -39.68 -2.91
N SER A 10 83.09 -38.86 -3.90
CA SER A 10 83.86 -37.68 -4.36
C SER A 10 83.34 -36.37 -3.78
N LYS A 11 82.18 -36.36 -3.05
CA LYS A 11 81.52 -35.16 -2.53
C LYS A 11 80.96 -35.38 -1.14
N PRO A 12 80.78 -34.32 -0.35
CA PRO A 12 80.07 -34.43 0.96
C PRO A 12 78.68 -35.00 0.77
N LEU A 13 78.17 -35.73 1.78
CA LEU A 13 76.84 -36.33 1.79
C LEU A 13 75.80 -35.29 1.47
N GLN A 14 75.01 -35.50 0.41
CA GLN A 14 73.91 -34.68 0.00
C GLN A 14 72.61 -35.23 0.61
N GLN A 15 71.94 -34.45 1.38
CA GLN A 15 70.63 -34.78 1.92
C GLN A 15 69.62 -33.80 1.38
N PHE A 16 68.51 -34.30 0.89
CA PHE A 16 67.35 -33.49 0.54
C PHE A 16 66.10 -34.17 1.07
N SER A 17 65.18 -33.39 1.53
CA SER A 17 63.85 -33.84 1.98
C SER A 17 62.76 -33.46 0.96
N VAL A 18 62.00 -34.45 0.63
CA VAL A 18 60.76 -34.23 -0.20
C VAL A 18 59.55 -34.45 0.65
N THR A 19 58.69 -33.47 0.71
CA THR A 19 57.39 -33.62 1.34
C THR A 19 56.43 -34.19 0.31
N LEU A 20 56.07 -35.46 0.49
CA LEU A 20 54.98 -36.05 -0.28
C LEU A 20 53.66 -35.65 0.33
N GLY A 21 52.79 -35.10 -0.48
CA GLY A 21 51.40 -34.89 -0.08
C GLY A 21 50.72 -36.24 0.18
N GLN A 22 49.71 -36.23 1.03
CA GLN A 22 48.90 -37.41 1.25
C GLN A 22 48.14 -37.75 -0.04
N CYS A 23 48.46 -38.92 -0.63
CA CYS A 23 47.66 -39.49 -1.72
C CYS A 23 46.39 -40.11 -1.13
N VAL A 24 45.24 -39.61 -1.50
CA VAL A 24 43.96 -40.26 -1.20
C VAL A 24 43.60 -41.15 -2.38
N ASP A 25 43.39 -42.43 -2.13
CA ASP A 25 42.87 -43.35 -3.13
C ASP A 25 41.45 -42.95 -3.52
N LYS A 26 41.10 -43.15 -4.78
CA LYS A 26 39.75 -42.82 -5.29
C LYS A 26 38.65 -43.51 -4.48
N ASP A 27 38.88 -44.74 -4.08
CA ASP A 27 37.90 -45.54 -3.31
C ASP A 27 37.85 -45.14 -1.83
N GLN A 28 38.83 -44.35 -1.35
CA GLN A 28 38.85 -43.76 0.01
C GLN A 28 38.48 -42.29 0.03
N ALA A 29 38.18 -41.70 -1.13
CA ALA A 29 37.81 -40.30 -1.23
C ALA A 29 36.45 -40.07 -0.61
N THR A 30 36.38 -39.11 0.30
CA THR A 30 35.14 -38.60 0.92
C THR A 30 34.84 -37.22 0.37
N THR A 31 33.83 -37.18 -0.51
CA THR A 31 33.44 -35.95 -1.21
C THR A 31 32.65 -35.04 -0.27
N PRO A 32 33.07 -33.76 -0.10
CA PRO A 32 32.28 -32.78 0.67
C PRO A 32 30.95 -32.51 0.00
N ASN A 33 29.94 -32.12 0.78
CA ASN A 33 28.71 -31.48 0.28
C ASN A 33 28.88 -29.96 0.24
N LEU A 34 28.06 -29.30 -0.59
CA LEU A 34 27.94 -27.83 -0.64
C LEU A 34 26.74 -27.39 0.15
N ILE A 35 26.89 -26.38 1.00
CA ILE A 35 25.79 -25.73 1.71
C ILE A 35 25.98 -24.21 1.67
N VAL A 36 24.89 -23.47 1.75
CA VAL A 36 24.92 -22.06 2.09
C VAL A 36 24.95 -21.95 3.61
N ARG A 37 26.07 -21.51 4.16
CA ARG A 37 26.27 -21.37 5.61
C ARG A 37 25.79 -20.02 6.12
N THR A 38 25.94 -18.96 5.33
CA THR A 38 25.49 -17.61 5.65
C THR A 38 24.86 -16.97 4.44
N SER A 39 23.84 -16.17 4.67
CA SER A 39 23.21 -15.30 3.68
C SER A 39 23.04 -13.92 4.25
N ASN A 40 23.23 -12.90 3.43
CA ASN A 40 22.99 -11.50 3.81
C ASN A 40 22.43 -10.75 2.60
N TYR A 41 21.36 -10.01 2.81
CA TYR A 41 20.69 -9.17 1.80
C TYR A 41 20.56 -7.70 2.24
N GLY A 42 21.25 -7.30 3.35
CA GLY A 42 21.18 -5.96 3.94
C GLY A 42 20.09 -5.85 5.00
N ASP A 43 19.87 -4.63 5.48
CA ASP A 43 18.94 -4.35 6.58
C ASP A 43 17.47 -4.35 6.12
N ALA A 44 17.21 -3.88 4.90
CA ALA A 44 15.86 -3.82 4.33
C ALA A 44 15.91 -3.89 2.79
N VAL A 45 15.04 -4.72 2.21
CA VAL A 45 14.86 -4.81 0.76
C VAL A 45 13.54 -4.13 0.39
N THR A 46 13.61 -3.18 -0.56
CA THR A 46 12.44 -2.44 -1.02
C THR A 46 12.13 -2.79 -2.48
N ALA A 47 10.86 -3.03 -2.79
CA ALA A 47 10.40 -3.28 -4.15
C ALA A 47 10.78 -2.12 -5.10
N GLY A 48 11.27 -2.45 -6.28
CA GLY A 48 11.77 -1.50 -7.27
C GLY A 48 13.21 -1.03 -7.04
N THR A 49 13.91 -1.55 -6.00
CA THR A 49 15.30 -1.21 -5.69
C THR A 49 16.16 -2.48 -5.71
N ALA A 50 17.26 -2.45 -6.45
CA ALA A 50 18.19 -3.58 -6.47
C ALA A 50 18.92 -3.69 -5.14
N PHE A 51 19.15 -4.93 -4.69
CA PHE A 51 19.94 -5.25 -3.52
C PHE A 51 20.98 -6.31 -3.82
N THR A 52 22.00 -6.39 -2.98
CA THR A 52 23.06 -7.41 -3.08
C THR A 52 22.75 -8.58 -2.18
N LEU A 53 22.53 -9.75 -2.76
CA LEU A 53 22.45 -11.01 -2.04
C LEU A 53 23.86 -11.61 -1.92
N SER A 54 24.42 -11.63 -0.72
CA SER A 54 25.71 -12.21 -0.41
C SER A 54 25.53 -13.60 0.18
N LEU A 55 26.20 -14.61 -0.37
CA LEU A 55 26.12 -16.01 0.05
C LEU A 55 27.48 -16.50 0.49
N GLY A 56 27.58 -17.04 1.68
CA GLY A 56 28.75 -17.77 2.17
C GLY A 56 28.55 -19.26 1.91
N LEU A 57 29.20 -19.75 0.85
CA LEU A 57 29.21 -21.17 0.50
C LEU A 57 30.22 -21.91 1.40
N TYR A 58 29.85 -23.08 1.84
CA TYR A 58 30.70 -23.92 2.66
C TYR A 58 30.78 -25.35 2.10
N ALA A 59 31.99 -25.80 1.81
CA ALA A 59 32.25 -27.21 1.53
C ALA A 59 32.40 -27.96 2.85
N THR A 60 31.54 -28.98 3.09
CA THR A 60 31.50 -29.71 4.35
C THR A 60 32.74 -30.56 4.60
N ASP A 61 32.72 -31.43 5.60
CA ASP A 61 33.81 -32.34 5.89
C ASP A 61 34.03 -33.34 4.76
N GLY A 62 35.28 -33.58 4.45
CA GLY A 62 35.73 -34.48 3.41
C GLY A 62 37.27 -34.53 3.35
N ASN A 63 37.84 -35.39 2.50
CA ASN A 63 39.29 -35.53 2.31
C ASN A 63 39.73 -35.22 0.86
N GLU A 64 38.81 -34.70 0.03
CA GLU A 64 39.09 -34.20 -1.30
C GLU A 64 38.51 -32.78 -1.48
N ALA A 65 38.97 -32.06 -2.49
CA ALA A 65 38.39 -30.79 -2.91
C ALA A 65 37.17 -31.03 -3.84
N LEU A 66 36.35 -30.03 -3.99
CA LEU A 66 35.36 -29.95 -5.06
C LEU A 66 35.92 -29.12 -6.21
N ASN A 67 35.76 -29.60 -7.44
CA ASN A 67 36.03 -28.88 -8.68
C ASN A 67 34.73 -28.50 -9.36
N ASP A 68 34.85 -27.56 -10.31
CA ASP A 68 33.75 -27.09 -11.15
C ASP A 68 32.52 -26.68 -10.32
N VAL A 69 32.77 -26.01 -9.19
CA VAL A 69 31.68 -25.52 -8.35
C VAL A 69 30.96 -24.38 -9.05
N ILE A 70 29.66 -24.59 -9.30
CA ILE A 70 28.76 -23.61 -9.90
C ILE A 70 27.64 -23.38 -8.96
N VAL A 71 27.28 -22.11 -8.76
CA VAL A 71 26.11 -21.68 -8.00
C VAL A 71 25.18 -20.92 -8.91
N SER A 72 23.90 -21.29 -8.91
CA SER A 72 22.90 -20.62 -9.71
C SER A 72 21.67 -20.28 -8.88
N LEU A 73 21.01 -19.15 -9.21
CA LEU A 73 19.76 -18.74 -8.61
C LEU A 73 18.59 -19.13 -9.50
N THR A 74 17.52 -19.59 -8.87
CA THR A 74 16.18 -19.62 -9.45
C THR A 74 15.34 -18.57 -8.72
N LEU A 75 14.93 -17.55 -9.47
CA LEU A 75 14.20 -16.42 -8.95
C LEU A 75 12.68 -16.65 -9.10
N PRO A 76 11.87 -16.29 -8.09
CA PRO A 76 10.43 -16.37 -8.21
C PRO A 76 9.88 -15.28 -9.15
N GLU A 77 8.59 -15.34 -9.44
CA GLU A 77 7.90 -14.35 -10.27
C GLU A 77 8.06 -12.93 -9.71
N ASN A 78 8.18 -11.94 -10.59
CA ASN A 78 8.42 -10.52 -10.26
C ASN A 78 9.75 -10.23 -9.54
N ILE A 79 10.69 -11.16 -9.55
CA ILE A 79 12.07 -10.94 -9.13
C ILE A 79 12.98 -11.18 -10.36
N SER A 80 13.91 -10.28 -10.58
CA SER A 80 14.88 -10.36 -11.68
C SER A 80 16.29 -10.10 -11.19
N LEU A 81 17.26 -10.24 -12.06
CA LEU A 81 18.62 -9.74 -11.77
C LEU A 81 18.64 -8.21 -11.89
N GLY A 82 19.35 -7.58 -10.98
CA GLY A 82 19.70 -6.15 -11.08
C GLY A 82 20.87 -5.96 -12.05
N ASP A 83 21.84 -6.86 -12.00
CA ASP A 83 23.03 -6.89 -12.85
C ASP A 83 23.69 -8.28 -12.79
N GLY A 84 24.52 -8.62 -13.80
CA GLY A 84 25.32 -9.84 -13.83
C GLY A 84 24.58 -11.07 -14.37
N SER A 85 24.89 -12.25 -13.81
CA SER A 85 24.39 -13.55 -14.26
C SER A 85 23.69 -14.31 -13.14
N LEU A 86 22.70 -15.12 -13.49
CA LEU A 86 22.06 -16.07 -12.57
C LEU A 86 23.01 -17.18 -12.10
N SER A 87 24.14 -17.38 -12.77
CA SER A 87 25.12 -18.41 -12.43
C SER A 87 26.46 -17.79 -12.16
N ASN A 88 27.13 -18.27 -11.12
CA ASN A 88 28.49 -17.88 -10.72
C ASN A 88 29.38 -19.13 -10.69
N TYR A 89 30.48 -19.08 -11.43
CA TYR A 89 31.50 -20.14 -11.42
C TYR A 89 32.52 -19.85 -10.33
N VAL A 90 32.53 -20.67 -9.30
CA VAL A 90 33.42 -20.55 -8.13
C VAL A 90 34.76 -21.25 -8.37
N GLY A 91 34.75 -22.30 -9.20
CA GLY A 91 35.92 -23.09 -9.49
C GLY A 91 36.16 -24.20 -8.48
N SER A 92 37.33 -24.22 -7.83
CA SER A 92 37.69 -25.27 -6.86
C SER A 92 37.48 -24.78 -5.41
N MET A 93 36.93 -25.65 -4.56
CA MET A 93 36.78 -25.44 -3.13
C MET A 93 37.37 -26.60 -2.33
N ALA A 94 38.31 -26.32 -1.42
CA ALA A 94 38.82 -27.31 -0.49
C ALA A 94 37.73 -27.74 0.51
N ALA A 95 37.78 -28.98 1.00
CA ALA A 95 36.94 -29.40 2.12
C ALA A 95 37.15 -28.47 3.31
N LYS A 96 36.07 -28.23 4.07
CA LYS A 96 36.01 -27.29 5.23
C LYS A 96 36.36 -25.83 4.90
N SER A 97 36.36 -25.45 3.61
CA SER A 97 36.58 -24.06 3.21
C SER A 97 35.26 -23.32 2.99
N MET A 98 35.36 -21.99 3.08
CA MET A 98 34.24 -21.08 2.82
C MET A 98 34.62 -20.12 1.67
N GLN A 99 33.66 -19.86 0.77
CA GLN A 99 33.79 -18.93 -0.32
C GLN A 99 32.58 -18.01 -0.36
N ASN A 100 32.81 -16.71 -0.46
CA ASN A 100 31.71 -15.72 -0.57
C ASN A 100 31.48 -15.38 -2.05
N ILE A 101 30.20 -15.34 -2.42
CA ILE A 101 29.74 -14.90 -3.73
C ILE A 101 28.59 -13.89 -3.55
N THR A 102 28.37 -13.08 -4.55
CA THR A 102 27.32 -12.07 -4.55
C THR A 102 26.50 -12.11 -5.82
N PHE A 103 25.21 -11.79 -5.68
CA PHE A 103 24.29 -11.60 -6.79
C PHE A 103 23.57 -10.27 -6.60
N SER A 104 23.37 -9.53 -7.69
CA SER A 104 22.51 -8.35 -7.68
C SER A 104 21.09 -8.77 -8.05
N VAL A 105 20.14 -8.54 -7.16
CA VAL A 105 18.75 -8.97 -7.32
C VAL A 105 17.84 -7.76 -7.28
N LEU A 106 16.85 -7.71 -8.18
CA LEU A 106 15.90 -6.59 -8.31
C LEU A 106 14.47 -7.10 -8.19
N PRO A 107 13.80 -6.84 -7.06
CA PRO A 107 12.35 -7.00 -6.99
C PRO A 107 11.66 -5.98 -7.89
N ALA A 108 10.67 -6.41 -8.66
CA ALA A 108 9.87 -5.49 -9.46
C ALA A 108 9.15 -4.47 -8.57
N ALA A 109 8.97 -3.24 -9.06
CA ALA A 109 8.23 -2.20 -8.33
C ALA A 109 6.75 -2.58 -8.09
N GLY A 110 6.23 -3.53 -8.88
CA GLY A 110 4.88 -4.10 -8.74
C GLY A 110 4.81 -5.37 -7.90
N PHE A 111 5.88 -5.75 -7.20
CA PHE A 111 5.88 -6.93 -6.33
C PHE A 111 4.86 -6.76 -5.21
N THR A 112 3.90 -7.66 -5.08
CA THR A 112 2.81 -7.58 -4.10
C THR A 112 2.98 -8.50 -2.88
N GLY A 113 3.99 -9.37 -2.91
CA GLY A 113 4.33 -10.23 -1.78
C GLY A 113 5.06 -9.48 -0.66
N THR A 114 5.11 -10.08 0.51
CA THR A 114 5.94 -9.59 1.64
C THR A 114 7.28 -10.31 1.75
N VAL A 115 7.42 -11.46 1.08
CA VAL A 115 8.62 -12.30 1.09
C VAL A 115 8.85 -12.87 -0.30
N ALA A 116 10.11 -12.93 -0.73
CA ALA A 116 10.54 -13.63 -1.94
C ALA A 116 11.44 -14.82 -1.56
N ASP A 117 11.06 -16.02 -1.99
CA ASP A 117 11.86 -17.23 -1.80
C ASP A 117 12.79 -17.44 -3.00
N ILE A 118 14.06 -17.17 -2.80
CA ILE A 118 15.11 -17.32 -3.81
C ILE A 118 15.75 -18.70 -3.64
N THR A 119 15.65 -19.53 -4.67
CA THR A 119 16.26 -20.86 -4.65
C THR A 119 17.71 -20.78 -5.14
N VAL A 120 18.62 -21.31 -4.33
CA VAL A 120 20.06 -21.41 -4.62
C VAL A 120 20.38 -22.86 -4.96
N ASN A 121 20.82 -23.11 -6.18
CA ASN A 121 21.28 -24.41 -6.64
C ASN A 121 22.79 -24.41 -6.72
N MET A 122 23.41 -25.41 -6.14
CA MET A 122 24.85 -25.57 -6.06
C MET A 122 25.24 -26.93 -6.64
N THR A 123 26.23 -26.95 -7.53
CA THR A 123 26.77 -28.19 -8.12
C THR A 123 28.28 -28.19 -8.04
N GLY A 124 28.88 -29.37 -8.08
CA GLY A 124 30.33 -29.55 -8.11
C GLY A 124 30.71 -31.01 -8.32
N THR A 125 31.99 -31.30 -8.42
CA THR A 125 32.49 -32.64 -8.64
C THR A 125 33.69 -32.92 -7.73
N GLY A 126 33.71 -34.06 -7.05
CA GLY A 126 34.85 -34.46 -6.25
C GLY A 126 36.13 -34.58 -7.10
N ALA A 127 37.19 -33.92 -6.65
CA ALA A 127 38.44 -33.78 -7.45
C ALA A 127 39.18 -35.13 -7.65
N ILE A 128 39.01 -36.08 -6.75
CA ILE A 128 39.66 -37.40 -6.79
C ILE A 128 38.62 -38.46 -7.19
N SER A 129 37.49 -38.50 -6.51
CA SER A 129 36.44 -39.50 -6.73
C SER A 129 35.72 -39.31 -8.08
N GLY A 130 35.65 -38.09 -8.60
CA GLY A 130 34.79 -37.72 -9.73
C GLY A 130 33.31 -37.75 -9.42
N LYS A 131 32.91 -37.83 -8.12
CA LYS A 131 31.52 -37.90 -7.71
C LYS A 131 30.87 -36.54 -7.84
N ALA A 132 29.72 -36.51 -8.53
CA ALA A 132 28.89 -35.31 -8.62
C ALA A 132 28.24 -35.01 -7.29
N VAL A 133 28.20 -33.70 -6.95
CA VAL A 133 27.52 -33.14 -5.77
C VAL A 133 26.50 -32.14 -6.27
N SER A 134 25.31 -32.22 -5.72
CA SER A 134 24.22 -31.24 -5.98
C SER A 134 23.51 -30.95 -4.69
N SER A 135 23.26 -29.67 -4.43
CA SER A 135 22.54 -29.20 -3.26
C SER A 135 21.66 -28.03 -3.62
N THR A 136 20.50 -27.93 -3.00
CA THR A 136 19.54 -26.86 -3.23
C THR A 136 19.06 -26.33 -1.86
N THR A 137 18.95 -25.02 -1.73
CA THR A 137 18.38 -24.35 -0.56
C THR A 137 17.57 -23.14 -0.98
N ALA A 138 16.57 -22.79 -0.18
CA ALA A 138 15.80 -21.56 -0.37
C ALA A 138 16.23 -20.50 0.65
N ILE A 139 16.24 -19.25 0.22
CA ILE A 139 16.50 -18.08 1.07
C ILE A 139 15.30 -17.18 0.96
N SER A 140 14.60 -16.98 2.07
CA SER A 140 13.45 -16.09 2.17
C SER A 140 13.91 -14.67 2.45
N VAL A 141 13.65 -13.76 1.51
CA VAL A 141 14.02 -12.33 1.62
C VAL A 141 12.76 -11.52 1.83
N PRO A 142 12.61 -10.84 3.00
CA PRO A 142 11.52 -9.92 3.23
C PRO A 142 11.62 -8.72 2.28
N ILE A 143 10.50 -8.37 1.64
CA ILE A 143 10.44 -7.24 0.71
C ILE A 143 9.36 -6.28 1.19
N SER A 144 9.76 -5.04 1.46
CA SER A 144 8.84 -3.95 1.80
C SER A 144 8.41 -3.19 0.55
N GLN A 145 7.18 -2.66 0.57
CA GLN A 145 6.72 -1.72 -0.43
C GLN A 145 7.00 -0.29 0.04
N PRO A 146 7.38 0.63 -0.87
CA PRO A 146 7.45 2.03 -0.51
C PRO A 146 6.06 2.52 -0.11
N ASP A 147 5.98 3.21 1.02
CA ASP A 147 4.76 3.87 1.46
C ASP A 147 4.42 5.02 0.51
N ARG A 148 3.19 5.05 0.02
CA ARG A 148 2.64 6.07 -0.88
C ARG A 148 1.25 6.52 -0.43
N PHE A 149 1.04 6.57 0.87
CA PHE A 149 -0.15 7.19 1.41
C PHE A 149 0.02 8.71 1.34
N GLU A 150 -0.90 9.38 0.66
CA GLU A 150 -0.88 10.81 0.44
C GLU A 150 -2.16 11.44 0.97
N VAL A 151 -2.02 12.65 1.52
CA VAL A 151 -3.14 13.48 1.93
C VAL A 151 -3.27 14.69 1.00
N GLY A 152 -4.50 15.03 0.67
CA GLY A 152 -4.84 16.16 -0.18
C GLY A 152 -4.72 17.50 0.55
N GLN A 153 -5.31 18.52 -0.09
CA GLN A 153 -5.49 19.82 0.54
C GLN A 153 -6.63 19.73 1.55
N LEU A 154 -6.47 20.43 2.66
CA LEU A 154 -7.50 20.60 3.65
C LEU A 154 -8.53 21.61 3.12
N GLN A 155 -9.81 21.31 3.28
CA GLN A 155 -10.91 22.15 2.82
C GLN A 155 -11.77 22.54 4.04
N LEU A 156 -12.00 23.83 4.20
CA LEU A 156 -12.92 24.39 5.18
C LEU A 156 -14.23 24.72 4.46
N SER A 157 -15.37 24.49 5.13
CA SER A 157 -16.68 24.92 4.64
C SER A 157 -16.78 26.44 4.54
N SER A 158 -16.09 27.14 5.46
CA SER A 158 -15.97 28.60 5.48
C SER A 158 -14.68 29.00 6.20
N GLU A 159 -14.07 30.11 5.80
CA GLU A 159 -12.93 30.73 6.51
C GLU A 159 -13.41 31.50 7.76
N SER A 160 -14.68 31.84 7.84
CA SER A 160 -15.33 32.47 9.00
C SER A 160 -16.55 31.65 9.41
N ILE A 161 -16.64 31.32 10.71
CA ILE A 161 -17.72 30.53 11.32
C ILE A 161 -18.29 31.37 12.46
N MET A 162 -19.62 31.52 12.52
CA MET A 162 -20.27 32.22 13.64
C MET A 162 -20.15 31.42 14.93
N VAL A 163 -19.97 32.10 16.06
CA VAL A 163 -19.95 31.48 17.39
C VAL A 163 -21.23 30.69 17.62
N GLY A 164 -21.12 29.41 17.96
CA GLY A 164 -22.23 28.49 18.15
C GLY A 164 -22.80 27.88 16.88
N GLU A 165 -22.35 28.29 15.69
CA GLU A 165 -22.67 27.60 14.43
C GLU A 165 -21.63 26.53 14.09
N THR A 166 -22.10 25.53 13.33
CA THR A 166 -21.22 24.41 12.93
C THR A 166 -20.69 24.64 11.51
N GLY A 167 -19.37 24.75 11.38
CA GLY A 167 -18.64 24.59 10.14
C GLY A 167 -18.04 23.19 10.06
N SER A 168 -17.44 22.84 8.92
CA SER A 168 -16.74 21.57 8.75
C SER A 168 -15.35 21.76 8.14
N VAL A 169 -14.45 20.85 8.50
CA VAL A 169 -13.13 20.71 7.90
C VAL A 169 -12.97 19.31 7.32
N THR A 170 -12.66 19.25 6.02
CA THR A 170 -12.51 18.00 5.28
C THR A 170 -11.05 17.81 4.87
N LEU A 171 -10.53 16.60 5.08
CA LEU A 171 -9.21 16.19 4.59
C LEU A 171 -9.36 14.94 3.73
N SER A 172 -9.07 15.05 2.45
CA SER A 172 -9.00 13.91 1.54
C SER A 172 -7.68 13.17 1.66
N TYR A 173 -7.71 11.87 1.41
CA TYR A 173 -6.53 11.02 1.42
C TYR A 173 -6.63 9.92 0.36
N VAL A 174 -5.48 9.39 -0.05
CA VAL A 174 -5.42 8.30 -1.04
C VAL A 174 -4.23 7.39 -0.77
N ASN A 175 -4.47 6.09 -0.84
CA ASN A 175 -3.39 5.10 -0.83
C ASN A 175 -2.94 4.80 -2.28
N LYS A 176 -1.91 5.50 -2.76
CA LYS A 176 -1.26 5.25 -4.07
C LYS A 176 -0.27 4.09 -4.04
N GLY A 177 -0.12 3.44 -2.88
CA GLY A 177 0.72 2.25 -2.71
C GLY A 177 0.20 1.03 -3.46
N LYS A 178 0.89 -0.08 -3.33
CA LYS A 178 0.51 -1.37 -3.92
C LYS A 178 -0.13 -2.31 -2.90
N ASN A 179 0.05 -2.04 -1.63
CA ASN A 179 -0.51 -2.81 -0.52
C ASN A 179 -1.50 -1.95 0.28
N ALA A 180 -2.38 -2.62 1.03
CA ALA A 180 -3.24 -1.95 1.98
C ALA A 180 -2.41 -1.34 3.13
N ILE A 181 -2.90 -0.24 3.69
CA ILE A 181 -2.49 0.29 4.99
C ILE A 181 -3.53 -0.11 6.04
N GLY A 182 -3.09 -0.23 7.28
CA GLY A 182 -3.94 -0.68 8.38
C GLY A 182 -4.21 0.42 9.40
N ASN A 183 -5.26 0.22 10.20
CA ASN A 183 -5.54 0.99 11.41
C ASN A 183 -5.53 2.52 11.20
N LEU A 184 -6.03 2.97 10.04
CA LEU A 184 -6.13 4.40 9.74
C LEU A 184 -7.11 5.06 10.70
N GLU A 185 -6.64 6.07 11.44
CA GLU A 185 -7.41 6.91 12.33
C GLU A 185 -7.10 8.38 12.11
N ALA A 186 -8.07 9.23 12.39
CA ALA A 186 -7.95 10.67 12.30
C ALA A 186 -8.23 11.31 13.67
N ARG A 187 -7.43 12.30 14.03
CA ARG A 187 -7.60 13.13 15.22
C ARG A 187 -7.55 14.60 14.87
N LEU A 188 -8.51 15.33 15.37
CA LEU A 188 -8.53 16.80 15.34
C LEU A 188 -8.08 17.33 16.70
N THR A 189 -7.08 18.19 16.71
CA THR A 189 -6.62 18.87 17.92
C THR A 189 -6.45 20.35 17.64
N GLY A 190 -6.65 21.21 18.65
CA GLY A 190 -6.50 22.65 18.47
C GLY A 190 -7.25 23.47 19.50
N THR A 191 -7.54 24.71 19.14
CA THR A 191 -8.22 25.69 19.99
C THR A 191 -9.50 26.16 19.35
N ASN A 192 -10.54 26.35 20.16
CA ASN A 192 -11.85 26.86 19.75
C ASN A 192 -12.52 26.01 18.66
N LEU A 193 -12.41 24.66 18.79
CA LEU A 193 -12.90 23.71 17.79
C LEU A 193 -14.30 23.21 18.07
N GLY A 194 -14.61 22.88 19.33
CA GLY A 194 -15.84 22.15 19.67
C GLY A 194 -15.94 20.82 18.93
N GLY A 195 -17.05 20.08 19.12
CA GLY A 195 -17.36 18.89 18.33
C GLY A 195 -16.54 17.62 18.61
N GLU A 196 -16.74 16.61 17.77
CA GLU A 196 -16.05 15.33 17.85
C GLU A 196 -14.63 15.46 17.25
N ASN A 197 -13.65 14.88 17.90
CA ASN A 197 -12.23 15.07 17.56
C ASN A 197 -11.48 13.78 17.20
N TYR A 198 -12.19 12.68 17.00
CA TYR A 198 -11.60 11.37 16.66
C TYR A 198 -12.50 10.55 15.74
N GLN A 199 -11.91 9.97 14.71
CA GLN A 199 -12.60 9.02 13.82
C GLN A 199 -11.67 7.85 13.49
N TYR A 200 -12.19 6.63 13.63
CA TYR A 200 -11.51 5.42 13.14
C TYR A 200 -12.00 5.11 11.72
N LEU A 201 -11.07 5.08 10.76
CA LEU A 201 -11.34 4.93 9.33
C LEU A 201 -11.07 3.50 8.84
N GLY A 202 -10.41 2.67 9.66
CA GLY A 202 -10.15 1.26 9.36
C GLY A 202 -8.98 1.04 8.42
N ASN A 203 -9.08 0.01 7.58
CA ASN A 203 -8.04 -0.33 6.61
C ASN A 203 -8.35 0.29 5.26
N LEU A 204 -7.32 0.79 4.56
CA LEU A 204 -7.46 1.39 3.23
C LEU A 204 -6.68 0.56 2.20
N ASN A 205 -7.40 -0.05 1.26
CA ASN A 205 -6.80 -0.86 0.20
C ASN A 205 -5.93 -0.02 -0.76
N ALA A 206 -5.05 -0.70 -1.49
CA ALA A 206 -4.26 -0.10 -2.56
C ALA A 206 -5.16 0.56 -3.63
N GLY A 207 -4.81 1.78 -4.05
CA GLY A 207 -5.54 2.54 -5.05
C GLY A 207 -6.88 3.11 -4.58
N THR A 208 -7.20 3.02 -3.28
CA THR A 208 -8.44 3.55 -2.70
C THR A 208 -8.21 4.96 -2.16
N GLU A 209 -9.21 5.80 -2.32
CA GLU A 209 -9.28 7.15 -1.74
C GLU A 209 -10.42 7.25 -0.73
N GLY A 210 -10.35 8.27 0.12
CA GLY A 210 -11.38 8.60 1.10
C GLY A 210 -11.23 10.03 1.59
N SER A 211 -12.12 10.42 2.48
CA SER A 211 -12.06 11.69 3.21
C SER A 211 -12.42 11.49 4.67
N VAL A 212 -11.97 12.39 5.50
CA VAL A 212 -12.40 12.56 6.88
C VAL A 212 -12.96 13.96 7.04
N ASP A 213 -14.10 14.06 7.71
CA ASP A 213 -14.80 15.30 7.95
C ASP A 213 -14.96 15.49 9.47
N PHE A 214 -14.55 16.67 9.96
CA PHE A 214 -14.77 17.06 11.35
C PHE A 214 -15.64 18.30 11.41
N ASP A 215 -16.63 18.27 12.29
CA ASP A 215 -17.43 19.43 12.60
C ASP A 215 -16.67 20.34 13.57
N ILE A 216 -16.75 21.64 13.34
CA ILE A 216 -16.15 22.68 14.15
C ILE A 216 -17.25 23.62 14.62
N THR A 217 -17.43 23.75 15.94
CA THR A 217 -18.40 24.63 16.55
C THR A 217 -17.68 25.53 17.56
N PRO A 218 -17.25 26.74 17.15
CA PRO A 218 -16.50 27.63 18.04
C PRO A 218 -17.36 28.14 19.18
N ASP A 219 -16.79 28.15 20.40
CA ASP A 219 -17.47 28.61 21.61
C ASP A 219 -17.23 30.10 21.88
N ALA A 220 -16.25 30.73 21.26
CA ALA A 220 -15.87 32.12 21.44
C ALA A 220 -15.37 32.75 20.15
N ALA A 221 -15.59 34.06 20.00
CA ALA A 221 -15.03 34.82 18.88
C ALA A 221 -13.49 34.85 18.95
N GLY A 222 -12.86 34.87 17.78
CA GLY A 222 -11.42 34.93 17.63
C GLY A 222 -10.88 33.88 16.70
N ASN A 223 -9.58 33.58 16.83
CA ASN A 223 -8.91 32.65 15.95
C ASN A 223 -9.25 31.19 16.29
N ILE A 224 -9.61 30.43 15.27
CA ILE A 224 -9.71 28.97 15.29
C ILE A 224 -8.41 28.42 14.74
N SER A 225 -7.74 27.54 15.45
CA SER A 225 -6.58 26.84 14.91
C SER A 225 -6.69 25.35 15.23
N GLY A 226 -6.48 24.53 14.22
CA GLY A 226 -6.58 23.09 14.34
C GLY A 226 -5.53 22.35 13.53
N VAL A 227 -5.26 21.12 13.96
CA VAL A 227 -4.39 20.16 13.28
C VAL A 227 -5.15 18.85 13.14
N ILE A 228 -5.32 18.37 11.92
CA ILE A 228 -5.79 17.01 11.65
C ILE A 228 -4.56 16.10 11.53
N THR A 229 -4.51 15.09 12.38
CA THR A 229 -3.45 14.09 12.39
C THR A 229 -4.04 12.74 11.95
N LEU A 230 -3.48 12.16 10.91
CA LEU A 230 -3.76 10.81 10.45
C LEU A 230 -2.66 9.87 10.96
N ASN A 231 -3.04 8.87 11.74
CA ASN A 231 -2.16 7.78 12.15
C ASN A 231 -2.57 6.51 11.40
N TYR A 232 -1.62 5.73 10.95
CA TYR A 232 -1.86 4.48 10.27
C TYR A 232 -0.66 3.53 10.40
N GLU A 233 -0.85 2.28 10.04
CA GLU A 233 0.22 1.30 9.89
C GLU A 233 0.50 1.07 8.40
N ASP A 234 1.77 1.17 8.01
CA ASP A 234 2.20 0.84 6.65
C ASP A 234 2.05 -0.67 6.36
N ALA A 235 2.30 -1.10 5.13
CA ALA A 235 2.19 -2.50 4.71
C ALA A 235 3.10 -3.47 5.49
N SER A 236 4.10 -2.95 6.20
CA SER A 236 5.02 -3.72 7.05
C SER A 236 4.61 -3.70 8.53
N GLY A 237 3.49 -3.05 8.88
CA GLY A 237 3.01 -2.88 10.25
C GLY A 237 3.73 -1.79 11.04
N ASN A 238 4.50 -0.92 10.37
CA ASN A 238 5.16 0.18 11.05
C ASN A 238 4.19 1.36 11.22
N PRO A 239 4.14 1.99 12.40
CA PRO A 239 3.31 3.16 12.61
C PRO A 239 3.82 4.38 11.82
N ARG A 240 2.90 5.10 11.21
CA ARG A 240 3.12 6.32 10.44
C ARG A 240 2.16 7.40 10.88
N THR A 241 2.57 8.65 10.72
CA THR A 241 1.78 9.82 11.09
C THR A 241 1.92 10.90 10.04
N ILE A 242 0.80 11.50 9.62
CA ILE A 242 0.77 12.68 8.74
C ILE A 242 -0.15 13.71 9.39
N SER A 243 0.29 14.97 9.47
CA SER A 243 -0.48 16.06 10.04
C SER A 243 -0.68 17.19 9.04
N LYS A 244 -1.85 17.84 9.11
CA LYS A 244 -2.21 19.05 8.37
C LYS A 244 -2.83 20.05 9.31
N ASP A 245 -2.33 21.26 9.30
CA ASP A 245 -2.81 22.39 10.06
C ASP A 245 -3.76 23.28 9.25
N PHE A 246 -4.67 23.94 9.93
CA PHE A 246 -5.56 24.94 9.38
C PHE A 246 -5.85 26.05 10.39
N THR A 247 -6.31 27.17 9.86
CA THR A 247 -6.80 28.31 10.65
C THR A 247 -8.09 28.83 10.04
N ALA A 248 -8.99 29.30 10.89
CA ALA A 248 -10.22 29.98 10.53
C ALA A 248 -10.53 31.07 11.57
N THR A 249 -11.58 31.83 11.39
CA THR A 249 -12.00 32.88 12.31
C THR A 249 -13.40 32.58 12.84
N ALA A 250 -13.59 32.71 14.13
CA ALA A 250 -14.91 32.71 14.77
C ALA A 250 -15.40 34.14 14.94
N GLU A 251 -16.58 34.44 14.43
CA GLU A 251 -17.19 35.77 14.50
C GLU A 251 -18.43 35.76 15.42
N GLU A 252 -18.57 36.80 16.24
CA GLU A 252 -19.81 36.99 17.02
C GLU A 252 -20.95 37.43 16.12
N MET A 253 -22.14 36.92 16.39
CA MET A 253 -23.35 37.42 15.76
C MET A 253 -23.58 38.87 16.21
N ASN A 254 -23.38 39.80 15.29
CA ASN A 254 -23.61 41.22 15.56
C ASN A 254 -25.12 41.49 15.46
N TYR A 255 -25.84 41.46 16.60
CA TYR A 255 -27.30 41.74 16.66
C TYR A 255 -27.63 43.19 16.32
N ASP A 256 -26.65 44.11 16.35
CA ASP A 256 -26.87 45.53 16.04
C ASP A 256 -27.23 45.80 14.56
N ASP A 257 -26.84 44.90 13.64
CA ASP A 257 -27.21 45.05 12.22
C ASP A 257 -28.64 44.61 11.89
N PHE A 258 -29.36 44.00 12.86
CA PHE A 258 -30.76 43.56 12.71
C PHE A 258 -31.74 44.46 13.47
N MET A 259 -31.28 45.45 14.25
CA MET A 259 -32.15 46.44 14.81
C MET A 259 -32.43 47.50 13.74
N PRO A 260 -33.66 47.62 13.23
CA PRO A 260 -34.00 48.75 12.37
C PRO A 260 -33.73 50.01 13.19
N ASP A 261 -32.93 50.93 12.61
CA ASP A 261 -32.60 52.24 13.15
C ASP A 261 -33.89 52.88 13.78
N PRO A 262 -33.91 53.16 15.10
CA PRO A 262 -35.10 53.70 15.74
C PRO A 262 -35.50 55.09 15.21
N ASP A 263 -34.68 55.69 14.33
CA ASP A 263 -34.91 56.99 13.69
C ASP A 263 -35.37 56.88 12.22
N SER A 264 -35.53 55.66 11.65
CA SER A 264 -36.23 55.48 10.41
C SER A 264 -37.73 55.73 10.66
N ASN A 265 -38.23 56.92 10.27
CA ASN A 265 -39.63 57.24 10.21
C ASN A 265 -40.41 56.04 9.69
N MET A 266 -41.23 55.45 10.56
CA MET A 266 -42.27 54.50 10.12
C MET A 266 -43.19 55.23 9.17
N ASP A 267 -42.88 55.20 7.86
CA ASP A 267 -43.94 55.29 6.88
C ASP A 267 -44.87 54.10 7.16
N GLU A 268 -46.11 54.42 7.53
CA GLU A 268 -47.18 53.44 7.70
C GLU A 268 -47.12 52.42 6.57
N PRO A 269 -47.16 51.13 6.85
CA PRO A 269 -47.18 50.13 5.79
C PRO A 269 -48.40 50.39 4.93
N GLN A 270 -48.22 50.97 3.73
CA GLN A 270 -49.26 50.94 2.73
C GLN A 270 -49.61 49.45 2.54
N GLN A 271 -50.83 49.12 3.00
CA GLN A 271 -51.47 47.86 2.65
C GLN A 271 -51.57 47.80 1.13
N THR A 272 -50.56 47.31 0.48
CA THR A 272 -50.67 46.84 -0.90
C THR A 272 -51.41 45.51 -0.86
N GLY A 273 -52.75 45.63 -0.64
CA GLY A 273 -53.64 44.53 -0.97
C GLY A 273 -53.38 44.12 -2.40
N MET A 274 -53.27 42.86 -2.66
CA MET A 274 -53.15 42.35 -4.03
C MET A 274 -54.19 43.03 -4.90
N PRO A 275 -53.80 43.62 -6.05
CA PRO A 275 -54.75 44.27 -6.92
C PRO A 275 -55.85 43.28 -7.33
N VAL A 276 -57.07 43.78 -7.42
CA VAL A 276 -58.31 42.98 -7.68
C VAL A 276 -58.10 41.96 -8.83
N TRP A 277 -57.29 42.31 -9.83
CA TRP A 277 -56.96 41.43 -10.92
C TRP A 277 -56.11 40.18 -10.49
N GLY A 278 -55.35 40.24 -9.42
CA GLY A 278 -54.65 39.11 -8.85
C GLY A 278 -55.59 38.03 -8.32
N TRP A 279 -56.67 38.43 -7.65
CA TRP A 279 -57.73 37.52 -7.23
C TRP A 279 -58.46 36.88 -8.41
N VAL A 280 -58.69 37.65 -9.50
CA VAL A 280 -59.27 37.12 -10.73
C VAL A 280 -58.40 36.04 -11.36
N LEU A 281 -57.07 36.21 -11.40
CA LEU A 281 -56.15 35.20 -11.90
C LEU A 281 -56.18 33.90 -11.08
N ILE A 282 -56.27 34.02 -9.74
CA ILE A 282 -56.33 32.83 -8.87
C ILE A 282 -57.64 32.06 -9.17
N VAL A 283 -58.78 32.76 -9.27
CA VAL A 283 -60.07 32.13 -9.58
C VAL A 283 -60.09 31.46 -10.95
N VAL A 284 -59.48 32.10 -11.95
CA VAL A 284 -59.36 31.50 -13.31
C VAL A 284 -58.44 30.27 -13.29
N CYS A 285 -57.32 30.31 -12.59
CA CYS A 285 -56.43 29.14 -12.45
C CYS A 285 -57.11 27.97 -11.76
N VAL A 286 -57.84 28.23 -10.67
CA VAL A 286 -58.62 27.20 -9.98
C VAL A 286 -59.72 26.63 -10.89
N GLY A 287 -60.44 27.50 -11.65
CA GLY A 287 -61.42 27.06 -12.62
C GLY A 287 -60.87 26.15 -13.72
N VAL A 288 -59.70 26.49 -14.25
CA VAL A 288 -59.00 25.64 -15.26
C VAL A 288 -58.61 24.28 -14.67
N VAL A 289 -58.09 24.24 -13.45
CA VAL A 289 -57.71 22.99 -12.77
C VAL A 289 -58.95 22.11 -12.58
N VAL A 290 -60.05 22.66 -12.11
CA VAL A 290 -61.34 21.94 -11.95
C VAL A 290 -61.82 21.41 -13.29
N ALA A 291 -61.81 22.22 -14.35
CA ALA A 291 -62.22 21.81 -15.69
C ALA A 291 -61.37 20.64 -16.22
N VAL A 292 -60.05 20.67 -16.00
CA VAL A 292 -59.16 19.58 -16.41
C VAL A 292 -59.48 18.32 -15.63
N ILE A 293 -59.73 18.41 -14.33
CA ILE A 293 -60.09 17.25 -13.50
C ILE A 293 -61.40 16.64 -13.99
N VAL A 294 -62.45 17.49 -14.27
CA VAL A 294 -63.74 17.03 -14.78
C VAL A 294 -63.56 16.31 -16.15
N VAL A 295 -62.77 16.87 -17.07
CA VAL A 295 -62.52 16.26 -18.38
C VAL A 295 -61.78 14.90 -18.22
N VAL A 296 -60.80 14.81 -17.32
CA VAL A 296 -60.10 13.56 -17.03
C VAL A 296 -61.02 12.49 -16.45
N VAL A 297 -61.88 12.90 -15.49
CA VAL A 297 -62.87 11.98 -14.88
C VAL A 297 -63.91 11.52 -15.93
N LEU A 298 -64.42 12.43 -16.77
CA LEU A 298 -65.35 12.06 -17.85
C LEU A 298 -64.71 11.15 -18.92
N ARG A 299 -63.45 11.36 -19.28
CA ARG A 299 -62.69 10.47 -20.16
C ARG A 299 -62.46 9.11 -19.54
N LYS A 300 -62.15 9.03 -18.24
CA LYS A 300 -62.03 7.73 -17.53
C LYS A 300 -63.37 6.99 -17.47
N ARG A 301 -64.47 7.70 -17.20
CA ARG A 301 -65.83 7.09 -17.23
C ARG A 301 -66.26 6.62 -18.58
N LYS A 302 -65.90 7.34 -19.67
CA LYS A 302 -66.17 6.87 -21.06
C LYS A 302 -65.33 5.61 -21.42
N LYS A 303 -64.05 5.55 -20.96
CA LYS A 303 -63.22 4.35 -21.18
C LYS A 303 -63.71 3.14 -20.37
N ALA A 304 -64.19 3.37 -19.13
CA ALA A 304 -64.78 2.28 -18.31
C ALA A 304 -66.06 1.73 -18.91
N LYS A 305 -66.93 2.61 -19.51
CA LYS A 305 -68.15 2.14 -20.19
C LYS A 305 -67.85 1.41 -21.53
N ALA A 306 -66.74 1.77 -22.23
CA ALA A 306 -66.34 1.08 -23.44
C ALA A 306 -65.71 -0.29 -23.15
N LEU A 307 -65.03 -0.47 -22.01
CA LEU A 307 -64.54 -1.77 -21.57
C LEU A 307 -65.68 -2.71 -21.11
N ALA A 308 -66.70 -2.18 -20.42
CA ALA A 308 -67.84 -2.98 -19.99
C ALA A 308 -68.76 -3.43 -21.13
N ALA A 309 -68.70 -2.75 -22.30
CA ALA A 309 -69.45 -3.17 -23.50
C ALA A 309 -68.71 -4.22 -24.34
N LEU A 310 -67.41 -4.48 -24.05
CA LEU A 310 -66.63 -5.53 -24.70
C LEU A 310 -66.66 -6.86 -23.94
N ASP A 311 -67.11 -6.85 -22.68
CA ASP A 311 -67.20 -8.06 -21.84
C ASP A 311 -68.59 -8.75 -21.97
N GLU A 312 -69.57 -8.10 -22.64
CA GLU A 312 -70.95 -8.63 -22.81
C GLU A 312 -71.14 -9.40 -24.13
N ASP A 313 -70.13 -9.37 -25.04
CA ASP A 313 -70.21 -10.04 -26.34
C ASP A 313 -69.41 -11.41 -26.40
N SER A 314 -68.96 -11.92 -25.23
CA SER A 314 -68.19 -13.18 -25.21
C SER A 314 -68.89 -14.38 -24.55
N ASP A 315 -70.17 -14.26 -24.17
CA ASP A 315 -70.94 -15.40 -23.58
C ASP A 315 -72.14 -15.87 -24.41
N GLU A 316 -72.08 -15.75 -25.72
CA GLU A 316 -72.95 -16.59 -26.58
C GLU A 316 -72.07 -17.23 -27.68
N ASP A 317 -71.57 -18.45 -27.41
CA ASP A 317 -71.57 -19.55 -28.30
C ASP A 317 -70.75 -20.75 -27.73
N ILE A 318 -71.50 -21.81 -27.42
CA ILE A 318 -71.29 -23.21 -27.15
C ILE A 318 -71.52 -23.62 -25.70
#